data_f1fcef2b910b87456df2cb90fa58991c
#
_entry.id   f1fcef2b910b87456df2cb90fa58991c
#
_cell.length_a   1.000
_cell.length_b   1.000
_cell.length_c   1.000
_cell.angle_alpha   90.00
_cell.angle_beta   90.00
_cell.angle_gamma   90.00
#
_symmetry.space_group_name_H-M   'P 1'
#
loop_
_entity.id
_entity.type
_entity.pdbx_description
1 polymer ?
#
loop_
_entity_poly.entity_id
_entity_poly.type
_entity_poly.pdbx_seq_one_letter_code
_entity_poly.pdbx_strand_id
1 'polypeptide(L)'
;MKYLDCVEVIVEKEKYAKYGVHKGIHGVIWLEESIDGTWDVFFDLLGEHAPIGDIAIKEEDLKPIPKIDVRLNEQIKAKFGD
;
A
#
# COMPACT_ATOMS: atom_id res chain seq x y z
N MET A 1 4.66 -9.33 9.96
CA MET A 1 3.60 -9.18 8.95
C MET A 1 3.23 -10.53 8.39
N LYS A 2 1.99 -10.69 7.99
CA LYS A 2 1.48 -11.94 7.43
C LYS A 2 0.42 -11.65 6.38
N TYR A 3 0.03 -12.68 5.64
CA TYR A 3 -0.99 -12.60 4.60
C TYR A 3 -2.27 -11.95 5.13
N LEU A 4 -2.80 -10.99 4.38
CA LEU A 4 -4.00 -10.19 4.67
C LEU A 4 -3.84 -9.17 5.80
N ASP A 5 -2.65 -8.99 6.36
CA ASP A 5 -2.42 -7.87 7.29
C ASP A 5 -2.60 -6.54 6.56
N CYS A 6 -3.23 -5.60 7.25
CA CYS A 6 -3.33 -4.23 6.76
C CYS A 6 -2.05 -3.47 7.10
N VAL A 7 -1.56 -2.68 6.16
CA VAL A 7 -0.31 -1.93 6.33
C VAL A 7 -0.43 -0.52 5.77
N GLU A 8 0.42 0.37 6.27
CA GLU A 8 0.56 1.73 5.76
C GLU A 8 1.97 1.93 5.21
N VAL A 9 2.07 2.58 4.06
CA VAL A 9 3.37 2.98 3.49
C VAL A 9 3.86 4.19 4.26
N ILE A 10 5.06 4.10 4.85
CA ILE A 10 5.57 5.14 5.75
C ILE A 10 6.63 6.03 5.12
N VAL A 11 6.90 5.86 3.84
CA VAL A 11 7.89 6.66 3.11
C VAL A 11 7.34 7.12 1.76
N GLU A 12 7.88 8.22 1.26
CA GLU A 12 7.60 8.68 -0.10
C GLU A 12 8.81 8.34 -0.95
N LYS A 13 8.67 7.40 -1.89
CA LYS A 13 9.75 7.01 -2.81
C LYS A 13 9.24 6.99 -4.24
N GLU A 14 10.04 7.50 -5.16
CA GLU A 14 9.68 7.57 -6.58
C GLU A 14 9.35 6.20 -7.17
N LYS A 15 10.08 5.16 -6.76
CA LYS A 15 9.82 3.80 -7.26
C LYS A 15 8.44 3.25 -6.87
N TYR A 16 7.82 3.81 -5.83
CA TYR A 16 6.44 3.48 -5.46
C TYR A 16 5.46 4.50 -6.05
N ALA A 17 5.84 5.77 -6.04
CA ALA A 17 4.99 6.86 -6.52
C ALA A 17 4.61 6.70 -7.99
N LYS A 18 5.48 6.13 -8.80
CA LYS A 18 5.20 5.90 -10.22
C LYS A 18 4.02 4.94 -10.45
N TYR A 19 3.66 4.17 -9.43
CA TYR A 19 2.49 3.29 -9.46
C TYR A 19 1.29 3.89 -8.72
N GLY A 20 1.40 5.12 -8.24
CA GLY A 20 0.35 5.76 -7.45
C GLY A 20 0.45 5.49 -5.95
N VAL A 21 1.54 4.86 -5.50
CA VAL A 21 1.73 4.50 -4.08
C VAL A 21 2.55 5.58 -3.40
N HIS A 22 1.87 6.36 -2.56
CA HIS A 22 2.46 7.50 -1.83
C HIS A 22 2.45 7.26 -0.33
N LYS A 23 3.27 8.03 0.39
CA LYS A 23 3.34 7.95 1.85
C LYS A 23 1.94 8.13 2.47
N GLY A 24 1.60 7.25 3.39
CA GLY A 24 0.33 7.26 4.10
C GLY A 24 -0.75 6.37 3.51
N ILE A 25 -0.54 5.86 2.29
CA ILE A 25 -1.53 4.99 1.65
C ILE A 25 -1.59 3.63 2.37
N HIS A 26 -2.80 3.08 2.46
CA HIS A 26 -3.04 1.79 3.10
C HIS A 26 -3.21 0.68 2.07
N GLY A 27 -2.69 -0.49 2.39
CA GLY A 27 -2.81 -1.67 1.55
C GLY A 27 -2.90 -2.95 2.38
N VAL A 28 -2.98 -4.07 1.69
CA VAL A 28 -3.11 -5.40 2.29
C VAL A 28 -1.96 -6.27 1.83
N ILE A 29 -1.32 -6.98 2.76
CA ILE A 29 -0.27 -7.95 2.43
C ILE A 29 -0.88 -9.08 1.60
N TRP A 30 -0.31 -9.34 0.44
CA TRP A 30 -0.79 -10.33 -0.52
C TRP A 30 0.18 -11.48 -0.73
N LEU A 31 1.08 -11.73 0.24
CA LEU A 31 2.01 -12.87 0.27
C LEU A 31 1.96 -13.50 1.65
N GLU A 32 2.18 -14.81 1.71
CA GLU A 32 2.25 -15.52 2.98
C GLU A 32 3.59 -15.30 3.69
N GLU A 33 4.65 -15.04 2.93
CA GLU A 33 6.00 -14.78 3.44
C GLU A 33 6.65 -13.68 2.63
N SER A 34 7.54 -12.92 3.26
CA SER A 34 8.34 -11.94 2.53
C SER A 34 9.40 -12.66 1.68
N ILE A 35 9.78 -12.03 0.59
CA ILE A 35 10.86 -12.49 -0.29
C ILE A 35 11.97 -11.47 -0.22
N ASP A 36 13.10 -11.83 0.39
CA ASP A 36 14.25 -10.93 0.60
C ASP A 36 13.84 -9.61 1.27
N GLY A 37 12.97 -9.69 2.29
CA GLY A 37 12.51 -8.51 3.02
C GLY A 37 11.50 -7.66 2.26
N THR A 38 10.96 -8.17 1.17
CA THR A 38 9.98 -7.46 0.33
C THR A 38 8.64 -8.19 0.36
N TRP A 39 7.58 -7.41 0.48
CA TRP A 39 6.21 -7.91 0.48
C TRP A 39 5.47 -7.46 -0.77
N ASP A 40 4.58 -8.30 -1.31
CA ASP A 40 3.57 -7.82 -2.24
C ASP A 40 2.45 -7.21 -1.42
N VAL A 41 2.10 -5.97 -1.74
CA VAL A 41 1.03 -5.24 -1.07
C VAL A 41 0.00 -4.86 -2.11
N PHE A 42 -1.25 -5.26 -1.88
CA PHE A 42 -2.35 -4.93 -2.77
C PHE A 42 -3.01 -3.64 -2.29
N PHE A 43 -3.11 -2.67 -3.20
CA PHE A 43 -3.67 -1.35 -2.90
C PHE A 43 -5.03 -1.17 -3.57
N ASP A 44 -5.92 -0.45 -2.88
CA ASP A 44 -7.26 -0.09 -3.36
C ASP A 44 -8.20 -1.25 -3.62
N LEU A 45 -8.04 -2.31 -2.84
CA LEU A 45 -8.90 -3.48 -2.96
C LEU A 45 -10.38 -3.12 -2.84
N LEU A 46 -10.71 -2.11 -2.02
CA LEU A 46 -12.08 -1.69 -1.75
C LEU A 46 -12.39 -0.28 -2.24
N GLY A 47 -11.50 0.32 -3.04
CA GLY A 47 -11.69 1.68 -3.54
C GLY A 47 -12.71 1.76 -4.68
N GLU A 48 -13.25 2.96 -4.91
CA GLU A 48 -14.19 3.22 -6.00
C GLU A 48 -13.51 3.25 -7.36
N HIS A 49 -12.21 3.56 -7.36
CA HIS A 49 -11.41 3.60 -8.59
C HIS A 49 -10.81 2.23 -8.88
N ALA A 50 -10.31 2.06 -10.11
CA ALA A 50 -9.61 0.84 -10.47
C ALA A 50 -8.45 0.60 -9.48
N PRO A 51 -8.25 -0.64 -9.02
CA PRO A 51 -7.18 -0.92 -8.07
C PRO A 51 -5.81 -0.69 -8.68
N ILE A 52 -4.87 -0.23 -7.86
CA ILE A 52 -3.47 -0.10 -8.27
C ILE A 52 -2.88 -1.48 -8.55
N GLY A 53 -3.34 -2.48 -7.81
CA GLY A 53 -2.83 -3.84 -7.91
C GLY A 53 -1.79 -4.13 -6.83
N ASP A 54 -1.02 -5.20 -7.03
CA ASP A 54 0.01 -5.59 -6.07
C ASP A 54 1.35 -5.01 -6.47
N ILE A 55 1.98 -4.32 -5.51
CA ILE A 55 3.26 -3.65 -5.68
C ILE A 55 4.23 -4.21 -4.64
N ALA A 56 5.46 -4.47 -5.06
CA ALA A 56 6.51 -4.94 -4.16
C ALA A 56 7.03 -3.79 -3.30
N ILE A 57 6.86 -3.91 -1.98
CA ILE A 57 7.27 -2.89 -1.02
C ILE A 57 8.17 -3.53 0.03
N LYS A 58 9.29 -2.87 0.34
CA LYS A 58 10.20 -3.35 1.39
C LYS A 58 9.52 -3.28 2.75
N GLU A 59 9.76 -4.27 3.59
CA GLU A 59 9.18 -4.33 4.93
C GLU A 59 9.49 -3.07 5.74
N GLU A 60 10.71 -2.54 5.63
CA GLU A 60 11.12 -1.32 6.33
C GLU A 60 10.32 -0.08 5.94
N ASP A 61 9.65 -0.13 4.79
CA ASP A 61 8.84 0.98 4.27
C ASP A 61 7.35 0.84 4.63
N LEU A 62 7.01 -0.15 5.44
CA LEU A 62 5.64 -0.46 5.86
C LEU A 62 5.51 -0.49 7.36
N LYS A 63 4.29 -0.22 7.87
CA LYS A 63 3.96 -0.51 9.26
C LYS A 63 2.60 -1.18 9.33
N PRO A 64 2.39 -2.13 10.26
CA PRO A 64 1.08 -2.75 10.46
C PRO A 64 0.08 -1.73 11.00
N ILE A 65 -1.17 -1.85 10.55
CA ILE A 65 -2.29 -1.04 11.04
C ILE A 65 -3.48 -1.96 11.33
N PRO A 66 -4.43 -1.53 12.20
CA PRO A 66 -5.56 -2.39 12.54
C PRO A 66 -6.52 -2.65 11.39
N LYS A 67 -6.72 -1.66 10.52
CA LYS A 67 -7.62 -1.78 9.36
C LYS A 67 -7.30 -0.71 8.33
N ILE A 68 -7.71 -0.97 7.08
CA ILE A 68 -7.56 -0.02 5.98
C ILE A 68 -8.55 1.13 6.13
N ASP A 69 -8.08 2.35 5.86
CA ASP A 69 -8.92 3.53 5.74
C ASP A 69 -9.02 3.91 4.26
N VAL A 70 -10.12 3.52 3.62
CA VAL A 70 -10.37 3.79 2.20
C VAL A 70 -10.47 5.29 1.92
N ARG A 71 -11.04 6.04 2.85
CA ARG A 71 -11.14 7.50 2.75
C ARG A 71 -9.79 8.17 2.64
N LEU A 72 -8.86 7.73 3.49
CA LEU A 72 -7.50 8.25 3.48
C LEU A 72 -6.84 7.97 2.14
N ASN A 73 -7.00 6.79 1.59
CA ASN A 73 -6.46 6.43 0.27
C ASN A 73 -7.01 7.35 -0.82
N GLU A 74 -8.32 7.61 -0.82
CA GLU A 74 -8.95 8.50 -1.79
C GLU A 74 -8.42 9.94 -1.67
N GLN A 75 -8.21 10.41 -0.44
CA GLN A 75 -7.65 11.75 -0.19
C GLN A 75 -6.23 11.85 -0.72
N ILE A 76 -5.42 10.83 -0.53
CA ILE A 76 -4.03 10.80 -1.02
C ILE A 76 -4.01 10.81 -2.54
N LYS A 77 -4.84 10.01 -3.19
CA LYS A 77 -4.96 10.00 -4.65
C LYS A 77 -5.36 11.36 -5.19
N ALA A 78 -6.35 12.00 -4.59
CA ALA A 78 -6.80 13.32 -5.00
C ALA A 78 -5.68 14.35 -4.89
N LYS A 79 -4.88 14.28 -3.82
CA LYS A 79 -3.75 15.19 -3.58
C LYS A 79 -2.69 15.07 -4.66
N PHE A 80 -2.44 13.87 -5.18
CA PHE A 80 -1.40 13.63 -6.19
C PHE A 80 -1.96 13.58 -7.61
N GLY A 81 -3.24 13.86 -7.80
CA GLY A 81 -3.84 14.00 -9.13
C GLY A 81 -4.18 12.70 -9.84
N ASP A 82 -4.35 11.65 -9.11
CA ASP A 82 -4.70 10.34 -9.69
C ASP A 82 -6.20 10.18 -9.92
#